data_0f9b9b2a358a4c934a1519dc645e0618
#
_entry.id   0f9b9b2a358a4c934a1519dc645e0618
#
_cell.length_a   1.000
_cell.length_b   1.000
_cell.length_c   1.000
_cell.angle_alpha   90.00
_cell.angle_beta   90.00
_cell.angle_gamma   90.00
#
_symmetry.space_group_name_H-M   'P 1'
#
loop_
_entity.id
_entity.type
_entity.pdbx_description
1 polymer ?
#
loop_
_entity_poly.entity_id
_entity_poly.type
_entity_poly.pdbx_seq_one_letter_code
_entity_poly.pdbx_strand_id
1 'polypeptide(L)'
;MNKKHLCMGVIAHVDSGKTTLSESILYHCGKIRKMGRVDNGDAYLDTDQMEKDRGITIFSKQAEFLLGDRDVTLLDTPGHVDFSAEMERTLQVLDYAILVINGSDGVQGHTLTLWRLLKRYHIPTFLFINKMDQARRTPESLMEEIQTRLDRHCVSFTKKDELFFEEVAVCDDGLLEKYLESNTIEKEEIKELIASEKLY
;
A
#
# COMPACT_ATOMS: atom_id res chain seq x y z
N MET A 1 0.09 -12.63 -26.57
CA MET A 1 0.53 -11.40 -25.89
C MET A 1 1.06 -11.83 -24.52
N ASN A 2 2.35 -11.62 -24.24
CA ASN A 2 2.88 -11.85 -22.89
C ASN A 2 2.23 -10.82 -21.96
N LYS A 3 1.33 -11.28 -21.11
CA LYS A 3 0.79 -10.43 -20.03
C LYS A 3 1.94 -10.13 -19.08
N LYS A 4 2.12 -8.85 -18.74
CA LYS A 4 3.12 -8.47 -17.72
C LYS A 4 2.62 -8.94 -16.36
N HIS A 5 3.37 -9.85 -15.76
CA HIS A 5 3.12 -10.27 -14.38
C HIS A 5 3.57 -9.18 -13.41
N LEU A 6 2.83 -8.99 -12.33
CA LEU A 6 3.07 -8.02 -11.28
C LEU A 6 2.90 -8.69 -9.91
N CYS A 7 3.92 -8.57 -9.07
CA CYS A 7 3.86 -9.05 -7.68
C CYS A 7 3.66 -7.86 -6.74
N MET A 8 2.55 -7.84 -6.00
CA MET A 8 2.16 -6.75 -5.12
C MET A 8 1.98 -7.25 -3.69
N GLY A 9 2.67 -6.62 -2.73
CA GLY A 9 2.55 -6.94 -1.31
C GLY A 9 1.60 -6.00 -0.58
N VAL A 10 0.77 -6.54 0.31
CA VAL A 10 0.02 -5.75 1.29
C VAL A 10 0.70 -5.90 2.65
N ILE A 11 1.16 -4.78 3.19
CA ILE A 11 2.00 -4.71 4.38
C ILE A 11 1.34 -3.75 5.37
N ALA A 12 1.32 -4.10 6.65
CA ALA A 12 0.66 -3.29 7.66
C ALA A 12 1.17 -3.58 9.07
N HIS A 13 0.98 -2.61 9.97
CA HIS A 13 0.97 -2.91 11.39
C HIS A 13 -0.26 -3.78 11.75
N VAL A 14 -0.15 -4.54 12.84
CA VAL A 14 -1.26 -5.35 13.38
C VAL A 14 -2.53 -4.49 13.50
N ASP A 15 -3.69 -5.07 13.23
CA ASP A 15 -5.00 -4.43 13.30
C ASP A 15 -5.24 -3.22 12.38
N SER A 16 -4.34 -2.93 11.44
CA SER A 16 -4.57 -1.87 10.44
C SER A 16 -5.61 -2.23 9.38
N GLY A 17 -6.04 -3.50 9.32
CA GLY A 17 -7.04 -3.99 8.34
C GLY A 17 -6.43 -4.52 7.04
N LYS A 18 -5.19 -5.02 7.10
CA LYS A 18 -4.46 -5.64 5.98
C LYS A 18 -5.27 -6.72 5.27
N THR A 19 -5.70 -7.75 6.00
CA THR A 19 -6.48 -8.87 5.44
C THR A 19 -7.82 -8.41 4.88
N THR A 20 -8.49 -7.46 5.52
CA THR A 20 -9.74 -6.87 5.03
C THR A 20 -9.53 -6.14 3.69
N LEU A 21 -8.44 -5.40 3.53
CA LEU A 21 -8.08 -4.76 2.27
C LEU A 21 -7.79 -5.81 1.19
N SER A 22 -7.00 -6.83 1.51
CA SER A 22 -6.67 -7.92 0.60
C SER A 22 -7.94 -8.65 0.11
N GLU A 23 -8.86 -8.99 1.01
CA GLU A 23 -10.16 -9.56 0.68
C GLU A 23 -11.01 -8.65 -0.23
N SER A 24 -11.01 -7.34 0.06
CA SER A 24 -11.71 -6.34 -0.75
C SER A 24 -11.15 -6.26 -2.17
N ILE A 25 -9.84 -6.27 -2.33
CA ILE A 25 -9.17 -6.29 -3.63
C ILE A 25 -9.59 -7.55 -4.42
N LEU A 26 -9.51 -8.72 -3.79
CA LEU A 26 -9.87 -10.00 -4.42
C LEU A 26 -11.35 -10.07 -4.82
N TYR A 27 -12.22 -9.50 -4.00
CA TYR A 27 -13.65 -9.39 -4.31
C TYR A 27 -13.92 -8.50 -5.51
N HIS A 28 -13.35 -7.30 -5.53
CA HIS A 28 -13.53 -6.34 -6.62
C HIS A 28 -12.91 -6.81 -7.94
N CYS A 29 -11.83 -7.60 -7.87
CA CYS A 29 -11.24 -8.23 -9.05
C CYS A 29 -11.97 -9.52 -9.48
N GLY A 30 -13.05 -9.91 -8.81
CA GLY A 30 -13.86 -11.09 -9.15
C GLY A 30 -13.20 -12.43 -8.82
N LYS A 31 -12.11 -12.44 -8.06
CA LYS A 31 -11.42 -13.66 -7.63
C LYS A 31 -12.23 -14.44 -6.59
N ILE A 32 -12.90 -13.73 -5.69
CA ILE A 32 -13.81 -14.31 -4.69
C ILE A 32 -15.22 -13.75 -4.88
N ARG A 33 -16.23 -14.55 -4.55
CA ARG A 33 -17.66 -14.17 -4.72
C ARG A 33 -18.24 -13.46 -3.52
N LYS A 34 -17.63 -13.61 -2.35
CA LYS A 34 -18.04 -13.02 -1.07
C LYS A 34 -16.79 -12.61 -0.31
N MET A 35 -16.79 -11.41 0.27
CA MET A 35 -15.74 -10.98 1.18
C MET A 35 -15.85 -11.78 2.48
N GLY A 36 -14.76 -12.43 2.85
CA GLY A 36 -14.58 -13.01 4.18
C GLY A 36 -14.24 -11.95 5.23
N ARG A 37 -14.43 -12.29 6.50
CA ARG A 37 -14.01 -11.47 7.63
C ARG A 37 -13.10 -12.28 8.55
N VAL A 38 -12.01 -11.66 8.99
CA VAL A 38 -11.09 -12.28 9.96
C VAL A 38 -11.84 -12.68 11.22
N ASP A 39 -12.71 -11.79 11.74
CA ASP A 39 -13.52 -12.02 12.95
C ASP A 39 -14.45 -13.25 12.84
N ASN A 40 -14.89 -13.60 11.63
CA ASN A 40 -15.75 -14.75 11.37
C ASN A 40 -14.94 -16.01 11.00
N GLY A 41 -13.63 -15.90 10.79
CA GLY A 41 -12.76 -16.98 10.34
C GLY A 41 -13.08 -17.53 8.94
N ASP A 42 -13.77 -16.74 8.09
CA ASP A 42 -14.18 -17.09 6.73
C ASP A 42 -13.40 -16.32 5.64
N ALA A 43 -12.34 -15.63 5.99
CA ALA A 43 -11.49 -14.92 5.03
C ALA A 43 -10.76 -15.92 4.10
N TYR A 44 -10.75 -15.62 2.81
CA TYR A 44 -10.15 -16.48 1.76
C TYR A 44 -8.65 -16.71 1.97
N LEU A 45 -7.94 -15.68 2.43
CA LEU A 45 -6.51 -15.75 2.74
C LEU A 45 -6.22 -16.37 4.11
N ASP A 46 -7.21 -16.48 5.01
CA ASP A 46 -7.04 -16.96 6.37
C ASP A 46 -7.37 -18.46 6.47
N THR A 47 -6.45 -19.29 5.99
CA THR A 47 -6.67 -20.75 5.89
C THR A 47 -6.11 -21.53 7.09
N ASP A 48 -5.18 -20.96 7.86
CA ASP A 48 -4.52 -21.62 8.98
C ASP A 48 -5.29 -21.43 10.29
N GLN A 49 -5.52 -22.52 11.03
CA GLN A 49 -6.28 -22.50 12.29
C GLN A 49 -5.57 -21.68 13.37
N MET A 50 -4.22 -21.73 13.43
CA MET A 50 -3.44 -21.00 14.41
C MET A 50 -3.49 -19.48 14.16
N GLU A 51 -3.56 -19.07 12.91
CA GLU A 51 -3.74 -17.66 12.52
C GLU A 51 -5.13 -17.17 12.89
N LYS A 52 -6.18 -17.98 12.63
CA LYS A 52 -7.56 -17.68 13.02
C LYS A 52 -7.71 -17.50 14.53
N ASP A 53 -7.15 -18.41 15.31
CA ASP A 53 -7.23 -18.38 16.76
C ASP A 53 -6.53 -17.15 17.38
N ARG A 54 -5.51 -16.62 16.70
CA ARG A 54 -4.75 -15.44 17.14
C ARG A 54 -5.15 -14.15 16.44
N GLY A 55 -5.93 -14.21 15.38
CA GLY A 55 -6.31 -13.04 14.56
C GLY A 55 -5.15 -12.34 13.84
N ILE A 56 -4.04 -13.07 13.59
CA ILE A 56 -2.84 -12.51 12.95
C ILE A 56 -2.38 -13.39 11.78
N THR A 57 -1.77 -12.78 10.77
CA THR A 57 -1.10 -13.50 9.68
C THR A 57 0.30 -13.90 10.12
N ILE A 58 0.65 -15.18 10.03
CA ILE A 58 1.96 -15.76 10.40
C ILE A 58 2.77 -16.06 9.15
N PHE A 59 2.15 -16.62 8.11
CA PHE A 59 2.78 -16.98 6.86
C PHE A 59 2.30 -16.08 5.73
N SER A 60 3.22 -15.74 4.82
CA SER A 60 2.84 -15.01 3.61
C SER A 60 1.90 -15.84 2.74
N LYS A 61 0.75 -15.28 2.39
CA LYS A 61 -0.27 -15.94 1.55
C LYS A 61 -0.36 -15.23 0.22
N GLN A 62 -0.68 -16.00 -0.81
CA GLN A 62 -0.76 -15.48 -2.16
C GLN A 62 -2.12 -15.73 -2.80
N ALA A 63 -2.54 -14.78 -3.60
CA ALA A 63 -3.69 -14.93 -4.49
C ALA A 63 -3.38 -14.30 -5.85
N GLU A 64 -3.74 -15.01 -6.91
CA GLU A 64 -3.57 -14.55 -8.29
C GLU A 64 -4.88 -14.09 -8.87
N PHE A 65 -4.87 -12.95 -9.55
CA PHE A 65 -6.04 -12.40 -10.25
C PHE A 65 -5.61 -11.55 -11.45
N LEU A 66 -6.60 -11.20 -12.28
CA LEU A 66 -6.42 -10.30 -13.41
C LEU A 66 -6.79 -8.87 -13.00
N LEU A 67 -5.92 -7.91 -13.30
CA LEU A 67 -6.18 -6.48 -13.17
C LEU A 67 -5.94 -5.82 -14.54
N GLY A 68 -7.03 -5.59 -15.27
CA GLY A 68 -6.94 -5.14 -16.65
C GLY A 68 -6.24 -6.18 -17.54
N ASP A 69 -5.10 -5.82 -18.09
CA ASP A 69 -4.26 -6.65 -18.96
C ASP A 69 -3.08 -7.34 -18.23
N ARG A 70 -3.01 -7.21 -16.90
CA ARG A 70 -1.91 -7.73 -16.08
C ARG A 70 -2.36 -8.93 -15.24
N ASP A 71 -1.48 -9.92 -15.14
CA ASP A 71 -1.59 -10.98 -14.15
C ASP A 71 -0.94 -10.48 -12.85
N VAL A 72 -1.72 -10.37 -11.77
CA VAL A 72 -1.25 -9.88 -10.48
C VAL A 72 -1.22 -11.00 -9.46
N THR A 73 -0.08 -11.15 -8.79
CA THR A 73 0.05 -11.93 -7.55
C THR A 73 0.01 -10.99 -6.36
N LEU A 74 -1.02 -11.10 -5.54
CA LEU A 74 -1.13 -10.39 -4.27
C LEU A 74 -0.52 -11.26 -3.18
N LEU A 75 0.42 -10.69 -2.43
CA LEU A 75 1.02 -11.31 -1.25
C LEU A 75 0.51 -10.61 0.01
N ASP A 76 -0.19 -11.34 0.85
CA ASP A 76 -0.57 -10.91 2.19
C ASP A 76 0.53 -11.30 3.16
N THR A 77 1.24 -10.30 3.72
CA THR A 77 2.45 -10.52 4.52
C THR A 77 2.14 -10.54 6.01
N PRO A 78 2.94 -11.24 6.85
CA PRO A 78 2.84 -11.11 8.30
C PRO A 78 2.98 -9.66 8.76
N GLY A 79 2.08 -9.20 9.63
CA GLY A 79 2.10 -7.84 10.17
C GLY A 79 2.80 -7.72 11.53
N HIS A 80 3.26 -8.83 12.11
CA HIS A 80 3.87 -8.85 13.44
C HIS A 80 5.40 -8.83 13.37
N VAL A 81 6.04 -8.10 14.29
CA VAL A 81 7.51 -7.93 14.33
C VAL A 81 8.29 -9.25 14.47
N ASP A 82 7.68 -10.25 15.10
CA ASP A 82 8.30 -11.58 15.33
C ASP A 82 8.50 -12.36 14.02
N PHE A 83 7.84 -11.97 12.93
CA PHE A 83 7.93 -12.61 11.62
C PHE A 83 8.75 -11.80 10.60
N SER A 84 9.70 -10.99 11.07
CA SER A 84 10.53 -10.12 10.24
C SER A 84 11.30 -10.87 9.15
N ALA A 85 11.79 -12.07 9.42
CA ALA A 85 12.51 -12.89 8.44
C ALA A 85 11.61 -13.36 7.28
N GLU A 86 10.36 -13.73 7.56
CA GLU A 86 9.39 -14.08 6.52
C GLU A 86 9.00 -12.86 5.69
N MET A 87 8.81 -11.72 6.35
CA MET A 87 8.57 -10.46 5.68
C MET A 87 9.72 -10.07 4.75
N GLU A 88 10.98 -10.11 5.20
CA GLU A 88 12.12 -9.75 4.36
C GLU A 88 12.26 -10.64 3.12
N ARG A 89 11.96 -11.93 3.23
CA ARG A 89 11.91 -12.83 2.07
C ARG A 89 10.83 -12.42 1.08
N THR A 90 9.66 -12.04 1.59
CA THR A 90 8.54 -11.58 0.75
C THR A 90 8.89 -10.28 0.05
N LEU A 91 9.53 -9.33 0.72
CA LEU A 91 9.93 -8.04 0.12
C LEU A 91 10.81 -8.22 -1.12
N GLN A 92 11.69 -9.24 -1.16
CA GLN A 92 12.61 -9.46 -2.29
C GLN A 92 11.93 -9.84 -3.61
N VAL A 93 10.66 -10.22 -3.59
CA VAL A 93 9.90 -10.63 -4.79
C VAL A 93 8.83 -9.62 -5.19
N LEU A 94 8.69 -8.50 -4.46
CA LEU A 94 7.68 -7.48 -4.74
C LEU A 94 8.13 -6.52 -5.84
N ASP A 95 7.24 -6.26 -6.78
CA ASP A 95 7.35 -5.12 -7.71
C ASP A 95 6.79 -3.83 -7.10
N TYR A 96 5.74 -3.95 -6.27
CA TYR A 96 5.07 -2.85 -5.57
C TYR A 96 4.56 -3.29 -4.19
N ALA A 97 4.42 -2.33 -3.30
CA ALA A 97 3.82 -2.55 -2.00
C ALA A 97 2.65 -1.59 -1.72
N ILE A 98 1.67 -2.05 -0.95
CA ILE A 98 0.65 -1.22 -0.31
C ILE A 98 0.92 -1.25 1.19
N LEU A 99 1.35 -0.13 1.76
CA LEU A 99 1.52 0.03 3.20
C LEU A 99 0.21 0.58 3.79
N VAL A 100 -0.48 -0.27 4.57
CA VAL A 100 -1.76 0.08 5.19
C VAL A 100 -1.51 0.77 6.53
N ILE A 101 -2.05 1.96 6.69
CA ILE A 101 -1.97 2.78 7.90
C ILE A 101 -3.37 2.91 8.51
N ASN A 102 -3.50 2.64 9.80
CA ASN A 102 -4.75 2.90 10.53
C ASN A 102 -4.91 4.42 10.75
N GLY A 103 -5.96 5.02 10.21
CA GLY A 103 -6.23 6.45 10.32
C GLY A 103 -6.43 6.95 11.75
N SER A 104 -6.93 6.10 12.66
CA SER A 104 -7.06 6.44 14.08
C SER A 104 -5.72 6.56 14.78
N ASP A 105 -4.78 5.65 14.48
CA ASP A 105 -3.50 5.52 15.18
C ASP A 105 -2.39 6.34 14.51
N GLY A 106 -2.53 6.62 13.22
CA GLY A 106 -1.52 7.31 12.41
C GLY A 106 -0.25 6.49 12.19
N VAL A 107 0.87 7.17 12.07
CA VAL A 107 2.18 6.55 11.83
C VAL A 107 2.77 6.02 13.12
N GLN A 108 2.66 4.72 13.33
CA GLN A 108 3.20 4.03 14.51
C GLN A 108 4.67 3.67 14.36
N GLY A 109 5.34 3.26 15.46
CA GLY A 109 6.74 2.85 15.44
C GLY A 109 7.02 1.67 14.49
N HIS A 110 6.10 0.69 14.44
CA HIS A 110 6.22 -0.44 13.52
C HIS A 110 6.00 0.00 12.05
N THR A 111 5.07 0.92 11.79
CA THR A 111 4.90 1.52 10.45
C THR A 111 6.19 2.16 9.95
N LEU A 112 6.92 2.86 10.82
CA LEU A 112 8.24 3.43 10.50
C LEU A 112 9.27 2.35 10.16
N THR A 113 9.25 1.22 10.88
CA THR A 113 10.15 0.10 10.60
C THR A 113 9.85 -0.52 9.24
N LEU A 114 8.57 -0.75 8.93
CA LEU A 114 8.11 -1.26 7.64
C LEU A 114 8.49 -0.31 6.49
N TRP A 115 8.26 1.00 6.69
CA TRP A 115 8.64 2.03 5.73
C TRP A 115 10.14 2.01 5.41
N ARG A 116 10.99 1.94 6.45
CA ARG A 116 12.46 1.85 6.27
C ARG A 116 12.88 0.60 5.52
N LEU A 117 12.21 -0.54 5.76
CA LEU A 117 12.47 -1.77 5.02
C LEU A 117 12.09 -1.61 3.55
N LEU A 118 10.91 -1.09 3.25
CA LEU A 118 10.45 -0.83 1.88
C LEU A 118 11.43 0.08 1.12
N LYS A 119 11.88 1.16 1.74
CA LYS A 119 12.90 2.06 1.19
C LYS A 119 14.24 1.36 0.99
N ARG A 120 14.67 0.52 1.94
CA ARG A 120 15.93 -0.24 1.84
C ARG A 120 15.95 -1.24 0.68
N TYR A 121 14.80 -1.85 0.39
CA TYR A 121 14.64 -2.81 -0.70
C TYR A 121 14.22 -2.15 -2.02
N HIS A 122 14.14 -0.82 -2.07
CA HIS A 122 13.74 -0.05 -3.25
C HIS A 122 12.40 -0.51 -3.84
N ILE A 123 11.38 -0.64 -2.99
CA ILE A 123 10.05 -1.08 -3.41
C ILE A 123 9.14 0.13 -3.53
N PRO A 124 8.69 0.48 -4.75
CA PRO A 124 7.68 1.51 -4.95
C PRO A 124 6.43 1.22 -4.10
N THR A 125 6.03 2.18 -3.29
CA THR A 125 5.04 1.95 -2.24
C THR A 125 3.89 2.94 -2.34
N PHE A 126 2.65 2.41 -2.27
CA PHE A 126 1.44 3.18 -2.06
C PHE A 126 1.04 3.14 -0.59
N LEU A 127 0.63 4.28 -0.04
CA LEU A 127 0.07 4.36 1.30
C LEU A 127 -1.46 4.24 1.22
N PHE A 128 -2.04 3.30 1.94
CA PHE A 128 -3.49 3.14 2.05
C PHE A 128 -3.94 3.47 3.47
N ILE A 129 -4.67 4.57 3.60
CA ILE A 129 -5.20 5.01 4.89
C ILE A 129 -6.55 4.35 5.13
N ASN A 130 -6.60 3.46 6.11
CA ASN A 130 -7.78 2.69 6.45
C ASN A 130 -8.43 3.19 7.76
N LYS A 131 -9.68 2.79 8.02
CA LYS A 131 -10.44 3.08 9.25
C LYS A 131 -10.62 4.59 9.53
N MET A 132 -10.72 5.40 8.49
CA MET A 132 -10.97 6.85 8.64
C MET A 132 -12.34 7.16 9.26
N ASP A 133 -13.30 6.24 9.15
CA ASP A 133 -14.61 6.29 9.81
C ASP A 133 -14.52 6.26 11.34
N GLN A 134 -13.44 5.73 11.89
CA GLN A 134 -13.16 5.65 13.32
C GLN A 134 -12.15 6.71 13.78
N ALA A 135 -11.54 7.43 12.86
CA ALA A 135 -10.52 8.42 13.19
C ALA A 135 -11.13 9.68 13.81
N ARG A 136 -10.48 10.18 14.88
CA ARG A 136 -10.83 11.48 15.51
C ARG A 136 -10.06 12.66 14.93
N ARG A 137 -9.36 12.43 13.81
CA ARG A 137 -8.49 13.40 13.12
C ARG A 137 -8.95 13.57 11.67
N THR A 138 -8.59 14.70 11.09
CA THR A 138 -8.91 14.98 9.69
C THR A 138 -7.89 14.33 8.75
N PRO A 139 -8.25 14.06 7.48
CA PRO A 139 -7.31 13.57 6.46
C PRO A 139 -6.08 14.46 6.31
N GLU A 140 -6.25 15.78 6.38
CA GLU A 140 -5.18 16.78 6.25
C GLU A 140 -4.17 16.65 7.39
N SER A 141 -4.65 16.58 8.64
CA SER A 141 -3.78 16.40 9.82
C SER A 141 -3.00 15.08 9.76
N LEU A 142 -3.61 14.03 9.20
CA LEU A 142 -2.91 12.76 9.02
C LEU A 142 -1.88 12.84 7.88
N MET A 143 -2.20 13.55 6.79
CA MET A 143 -1.25 13.77 5.70
C MET A 143 -0.01 14.54 6.17
N GLU A 144 -0.17 15.58 6.98
CA GLU A 144 0.94 16.31 7.59
C GLU A 144 1.84 15.39 8.44
N GLU A 145 1.23 14.48 9.24
CA GLU A 145 1.99 13.49 9.99
C GLU A 145 2.75 12.53 9.08
N ILE A 146 2.12 12.02 8.03
CA ILE A 146 2.72 11.12 7.05
C ILE A 146 3.89 11.80 6.35
N GLN A 147 3.71 13.03 5.87
CA GLN A 147 4.75 13.80 5.20
C GLN A 147 5.94 14.09 6.13
N THR A 148 5.68 14.35 7.42
CA THR A 148 6.74 14.64 8.40
C THR A 148 7.49 13.38 8.83
N ARG A 149 6.80 12.25 8.99
CA ARG A 149 7.36 11.04 9.60
C ARG A 149 7.83 9.98 8.61
N LEU A 150 7.23 9.92 7.43
CA LEU A 150 7.61 8.97 6.38
C LEU A 150 8.40 9.65 5.27
N ASP A 151 7.73 10.44 4.44
CA ASP A 151 8.38 11.16 3.34
C ASP A 151 7.54 12.38 2.93
N ARG A 152 8.20 13.53 2.74
CA ARG A 152 7.55 14.77 2.31
C ARG A 152 6.86 14.68 0.93
N HIS A 153 7.27 13.71 0.11
CA HIS A 153 6.73 13.46 -1.22
C HIS A 153 5.53 12.49 -1.22
N CYS A 154 4.87 12.32 -0.06
CA CYS A 154 3.57 11.66 0.02
C CYS A 154 2.48 12.64 -0.45
N VAL A 155 1.72 12.24 -1.47
CA VAL A 155 0.67 13.05 -2.11
C VAL A 155 -0.65 12.30 -2.11
N SER A 156 -1.77 13.00 -1.88
CA SER A 156 -3.09 12.37 -1.87
C SER A 156 -3.64 12.15 -3.27
N PHE A 157 -3.88 10.90 -3.65
CA PHE A 157 -4.49 10.51 -4.92
C PHE A 157 -6.02 10.53 -4.92
N THR A 158 -6.66 11.03 -3.85
CA THR A 158 -8.13 11.05 -3.73
C THR A 158 -8.79 12.03 -4.68
N LYS A 159 -8.13 13.14 -4.97
CA LYS A 159 -8.57 14.15 -5.95
C LYS A 159 -7.40 14.49 -6.86
N LYS A 160 -7.67 14.59 -8.15
CA LYS A 160 -6.68 14.97 -9.16
C LYS A 160 -7.05 16.37 -9.68
N ASP A 161 -7.01 17.33 -8.76
CA ASP A 161 -7.22 18.76 -9.03
C ASP A 161 -5.87 19.48 -9.25
N GLU A 162 -5.90 20.78 -9.37
CA GLU A 162 -4.70 21.61 -9.60
C GLU A 162 -3.69 21.45 -8.47
N LEU A 163 -4.15 21.42 -7.22
CA LEU A 163 -3.29 21.23 -6.05
C LEU A 163 -2.54 19.89 -6.09
N PHE A 164 -3.20 18.81 -6.52
CA PHE A 164 -2.55 17.51 -6.72
C PHE A 164 -1.38 17.60 -7.69
N PHE A 165 -1.55 18.28 -8.84
CA PHE A 165 -0.47 18.41 -9.82
C PHE A 165 0.67 19.30 -9.32
N GLU A 166 0.38 20.35 -8.55
CA GLU A 166 1.40 21.16 -7.89
C GLU A 166 2.22 20.33 -6.90
N GLU A 167 1.56 19.55 -6.03
CA GLU A 167 2.23 18.66 -5.08
C GLU A 167 3.09 17.60 -5.79
N VAL A 168 2.62 17.02 -6.89
CA VAL A 168 3.38 16.06 -7.69
C VAL A 168 4.59 16.74 -8.35
N ALA A 169 4.44 17.95 -8.90
CA ALA A 169 5.51 18.69 -9.54
C ALA A 169 6.69 18.94 -8.59
N VAL A 170 6.41 19.26 -7.33
CA VAL A 170 7.44 19.53 -6.30
C VAL A 170 8.27 18.28 -5.94
N CYS A 171 7.81 17.07 -6.31
CA CYS A 171 8.55 15.84 -6.04
C CYS A 171 9.81 15.67 -6.92
N ASP A 172 9.96 16.47 -8.00
CA ASP A 172 11.12 16.40 -8.89
C ASP A 172 11.39 17.77 -9.52
N ASP A 173 12.64 18.25 -9.42
CA ASP A 173 13.01 19.59 -9.89
C ASP A 173 12.76 19.77 -11.41
N GLY A 174 13.06 18.76 -12.23
CA GLY A 174 12.86 18.84 -13.68
C GLY A 174 11.37 18.83 -14.05
N LEU A 175 10.57 18.08 -13.30
CA LEU A 175 9.11 18.09 -13.47
C LEU A 175 8.50 19.42 -13.04
N LEU A 176 9.02 20.03 -11.97
CA LEU A 176 8.59 21.34 -11.50
C LEU A 176 8.85 22.43 -12.55
N GLU A 177 10.06 22.46 -13.15
CA GLU A 177 10.36 23.39 -14.23
C GLU A 177 9.40 23.23 -15.40
N LYS A 178 9.16 22.00 -15.87
CA LYS A 178 8.21 21.70 -16.93
C LYS A 178 6.79 22.14 -16.57
N TYR A 179 6.35 21.87 -15.33
CA TYR A 179 5.01 22.23 -14.88
C TYR A 179 4.80 23.75 -14.85
N LEU A 180 5.80 24.51 -14.40
CA LEU A 180 5.74 25.98 -14.41
C LEU A 180 5.65 26.58 -15.82
N GLU A 181 6.18 25.90 -16.86
CA GLU A 181 6.09 26.33 -18.26
C GLU A 181 4.79 25.90 -18.94
N SER A 182 4.34 24.66 -18.70
CA SER A 182 3.24 24.04 -19.47
C SER A 182 1.94 23.88 -18.71
N ASN A 183 1.98 23.98 -17.38
CA ASN A 183 0.87 23.71 -16.46
C ASN A 183 0.27 22.29 -16.63
N THR A 184 1.09 21.32 -17.08
CA THR A 184 0.64 19.96 -17.37
C THR A 184 1.64 18.91 -16.88
N ILE A 185 1.11 17.78 -16.36
CA ILE A 185 1.88 16.58 -16.02
C ILE A 185 1.22 15.37 -16.69
N GLU A 186 2.00 14.60 -17.42
CA GLU A 186 1.53 13.39 -18.09
C GLU A 186 1.44 12.20 -17.12
N LYS A 187 0.55 11.26 -17.42
CA LYS A 187 0.37 10.06 -16.59
C LYS A 187 1.65 9.21 -16.50
N GLU A 188 2.43 9.21 -17.54
CA GLU A 188 3.69 8.50 -17.65
C GLU A 188 4.73 9.07 -16.69
N GLU A 189 4.80 10.39 -16.53
CA GLU A 189 5.69 11.08 -15.60
C GLU A 189 5.35 10.73 -14.13
N ILE A 190 4.05 10.69 -13.79
CA ILE A 190 3.60 10.24 -12.46
C ILE A 190 4.04 8.80 -12.21
N LYS A 191 3.91 7.90 -13.20
CA LYS A 191 4.35 6.50 -13.08
C LYS A 191 5.87 6.39 -12.88
N GLU A 192 6.64 7.21 -13.56
CA GLU A 192 8.10 7.26 -13.41
C GLU A 192 8.51 7.73 -12.02
N LEU A 193 7.84 8.76 -11.47
CA LEU A 193 8.07 9.22 -10.10
C LEU A 193 7.76 8.12 -9.06
N ILE A 194 6.66 7.40 -9.23
CA ILE A 194 6.30 6.28 -8.35
C ILE A 194 7.34 5.16 -8.48
N ALA A 195 7.70 4.77 -9.71
CA ALA A 195 8.66 3.70 -9.95
C ALA A 195 10.08 4.05 -9.47
N SER A 196 10.44 5.32 -9.45
CA SER A 196 11.73 5.82 -8.95
C SER A 196 11.71 6.21 -7.47
N GLU A 197 10.64 5.89 -6.76
CA GLU A 197 10.46 6.18 -5.32
C GLU A 197 10.58 7.68 -4.96
N LYS A 198 10.18 8.54 -5.88
CA LYS A 198 10.11 10.00 -5.67
C LYS A 198 8.71 10.48 -5.32
N LEU A 199 7.68 9.63 -5.47
CA LEU A 199 6.28 9.92 -5.17
C LEU A 199 5.63 8.71 -4.52
N TYR A 200 4.81 8.94 -3.46
CA TYR A 200 4.15 7.92 -2.64
C TYR A 200 2.66 8.23 -2.43
#